data_ef3cc04fe4efb063a88424d33fb89818
#
_entry.id   ef3cc04fe4efb063a88424d33fb89818
#
_cell.length_a   1.000
_cell.length_b   1.000
_cell.length_c   1.000
_cell.angle_alpha   90.00
_cell.angle_beta   90.00
_cell.angle_gamma   90.00
#
_symmetry.space_group_name_H-M   'P 1'
#
loop_
_entity.id
_entity.type
_entity.pdbx_description
1 polymer ?
#
loop_
_entity_poly.entity_id
_entity_poly.type
_entity_poly.pdbx_seq_one_letter_code
_entity_poly.pdbx_strand_id
1 'polypeptide(L)' 'MNTPLPTRSEMERASQAKDASYDGVFYVAVKTTGIFCRPSCPARRPNPENVDYYPSPKEAMFAGFRPCLRCRPLE' A
#
# COMPACT_ATOMS: atom_id res chain seq x y z
N MET A 1 -4.40 20.49 -5.03
CA MET A 1 -5.51 19.73 -5.60
C MET A 1 -5.27 18.25 -5.37
N ASN A 2 -6.21 17.56 -4.76
CA ASN A 2 -6.04 16.15 -4.46
C ASN A 2 -6.31 15.28 -5.67
N THR A 3 -5.33 14.46 -6.04
CA THR A 3 -5.56 13.45 -7.05
C THR A 3 -6.36 12.32 -6.41
N PRO A 4 -7.50 11.95 -6.98
CA PRO A 4 -8.27 10.85 -6.41
C PRO A 4 -7.47 9.55 -6.50
N LEU A 5 -7.69 8.66 -5.53
CA LEU A 5 -7.07 7.35 -5.58
C LEU A 5 -7.57 6.58 -6.82
N PRO A 6 -6.73 5.74 -7.40
CA PRO A 6 -7.20 4.79 -8.42
C PRO A 6 -8.31 3.91 -7.86
N THR A 7 -9.04 3.26 -8.73
CA THR A 7 -10.07 2.32 -8.27
C THR A 7 -9.43 1.19 -7.48
N ARG A 8 -10.21 0.54 -6.61
CA ARG A 8 -9.69 -0.59 -5.85
C ARG A 8 -9.17 -1.69 -6.77
N SER A 9 -9.86 -1.95 -7.86
CA SER A 9 -9.42 -2.96 -8.84
C SER A 9 -8.08 -2.60 -9.45
N GLU A 10 -7.88 -1.34 -9.76
CA GLU A 10 -6.61 -0.86 -10.32
C GLU A 10 -5.48 -0.97 -9.31
N MET A 11 -5.74 -0.58 -8.06
CA MET A 11 -4.74 -0.68 -7.00
C MET A 11 -4.37 -2.13 -6.73
N GLU A 12 -5.37 -3.01 -6.74
CA GLU A 12 -5.16 -4.42 -6.55
C GLU A 12 -4.24 -5.00 -7.63
N ARG A 13 -4.51 -4.65 -8.88
CA ARG A 13 -3.71 -5.10 -10.02
C ARG A 13 -2.29 -4.57 -9.94
N ALA A 14 -2.13 -3.29 -9.65
CA ALA A 14 -0.82 -2.66 -9.53
C ALA A 14 -0.01 -3.29 -8.39
N SER A 15 -0.68 -3.59 -7.29
CA SER A 15 -0.05 -4.24 -6.14
C SER A 15 0.42 -5.65 -6.48
N GLN A 16 -0.41 -6.42 -7.18
CA GLN A 16 -0.04 -7.78 -7.58
C GLN A 16 1.15 -7.76 -8.57
N ALA A 17 1.17 -6.77 -9.44
CA ALA A 17 2.26 -6.62 -10.41
C ALA A 17 3.48 -5.95 -9.81
N LYS A 18 3.40 -5.47 -8.57
CA LYS A 18 4.47 -4.74 -7.89
C LYS A 18 4.95 -3.56 -8.74
N ASP A 19 3.99 -2.79 -9.22
CA ASP A 19 4.24 -1.70 -10.17
C ASP A 19 4.78 -0.46 -9.47
N ALA A 20 6.08 -0.20 -9.69
CA ALA A 20 6.76 0.93 -9.05
C ALA A 20 6.23 2.29 -9.52
N SER A 21 5.54 2.35 -10.64
CA SER A 21 4.99 3.61 -11.13
C SER A 21 3.87 4.14 -10.22
N TYR A 22 3.34 3.28 -9.36
CA TYR A 22 2.32 3.68 -8.38
C TYR A 22 2.89 4.04 -7.02
N ASP A 23 4.21 3.95 -6.85
CA ASP A 23 4.83 4.36 -5.58
C ASP A 23 4.57 5.84 -5.36
N GLY A 24 4.05 6.17 -4.16
CA GLY A 24 3.66 7.53 -3.85
C GLY A 24 2.21 7.85 -4.20
N VAL A 25 1.55 7.00 -4.98
CA VAL A 25 0.14 7.19 -5.33
C VAL A 25 -0.76 6.57 -4.27
N PHE A 26 -0.43 5.37 -3.84
CA PHE A 26 -1.15 4.70 -2.76
C PHE A 26 -0.21 3.77 -2.00
N TYR A 27 -0.69 3.26 -0.87
CA TYR A 27 0.06 2.33 -0.05
C TYR A 27 -0.81 1.14 0.31
N VAL A 28 -0.19 -0.03 0.39
CA VAL A 28 -0.87 -1.30 0.64
C VAL A 28 -0.77 -1.63 2.11
N ALA A 29 -1.89 -1.65 2.82
CA ALA A 29 -1.93 -1.94 4.24
C ALA A 29 -2.46 -3.35 4.46
N VAL A 30 -1.66 -4.21 5.09
CA VAL A 30 -2.00 -5.61 5.32
C VAL A 30 -2.60 -5.77 6.70
N LYS A 31 -3.88 -6.07 6.76
CA LYS A 31 -4.62 -6.15 8.03
C LYS A 31 -4.10 -7.25 8.95
N THR A 32 -3.63 -8.35 8.38
CA THR A 32 -3.20 -9.50 9.18
C THR A 32 -1.88 -9.27 9.88
N THR A 33 -1.04 -8.36 9.35
CA THR A 33 0.26 -8.06 9.95
C THR A 33 0.34 -6.68 10.56
N GLY A 34 -0.59 -5.79 10.21
CA GLY A 34 -0.57 -4.41 10.67
C GLY A 34 0.53 -3.57 10.03
N ILE A 35 0.98 -3.96 8.85
CA ILE A 35 2.10 -3.31 8.14
C ILE A 35 1.62 -2.72 6.83
N PHE A 36 2.10 -1.52 6.48
CA PHE A 36 1.80 -0.95 5.17
C PHE A 36 3.08 -0.86 4.33
N CYS A 37 2.92 -1.05 3.04
CA CYS A 37 4.02 -1.16 2.08
C CYS A 37 3.77 -0.31 0.85
N ARG A 38 4.85 -0.06 0.08
CA ARG A 38 4.71 0.51 -1.26
C ARG A 38 4.11 -0.54 -2.20
N PRO A 39 3.45 -0.11 -3.26
CA PRO A 39 2.95 -1.06 -4.26
C PRO A 39 4.04 -1.95 -4.83
N SER A 40 5.26 -1.43 -4.98
CA SER A 40 6.40 -2.17 -5.54
C SER A 40 7.14 -3.04 -4.53
N CYS A 41 6.68 -3.10 -3.27
CA CYS A 41 7.36 -3.88 -2.24
C CYS A 41 7.56 -5.32 -2.69
N PRO A 42 8.78 -5.88 -2.58
CA PRO A 42 9.04 -7.25 -3.03
C PRO A 42 8.44 -8.33 -2.14
N ALA A 43 7.87 -7.94 -1.00
CA ALA A 43 7.27 -8.90 -0.09
C ALA A 43 6.07 -9.61 -0.74
N ARG A 44 5.79 -10.82 -0.25
CA ARG A 44 4.68 -11.60 -0.74
C ARG A 44 3.35 -10.89 -0.50
N ARG A 45 2.47 -10.90 -1.51
CA ARG A 45 1.16 -10.26 -1.39
C ARG A 45 0.17 -11.19 -0.70
N PRO A 46 -0.59 -10.67 0.27
CA PRO A 46 -1.68 -11.42 0.89
C PRO A 46 -2.92 -11.41 0.00
N ASN A 47 -3.95 -12.10 0.45
CA ASN A 47 -5.23 -12.04 -0.23
C ASN A 47 -5.78 -10.62 -0.23
N PRO A 48 -6.39 -10.17 -1.33
CA PRO A 48 -6.90 -8.80 -1.40
C PRO A 48 -7.91 -8.45 -0.31
N GLU A 49 -8.64 -9.42 0.20
CA GLU A 49 -9.62 -9.18 1.28
C GLU A 49 -8.97 -8.78 2.59
N ASN A 50 -7.66 -9.04 2.75
CA ASN A 50 -6.91 -8.68 3.95
C ASN A 50 -6.12 -7.39 3.75
N VAL A 51 -6.43 -6.61 2.72
CA VAL A 51 -5.67 -5.43 2.35
C VAL A 51 -6.57 -4.22 2.25
N ASP A 52 -6.09 -3.09 2.80
CA ASP A 52 -6.69 -1.78 2.58
C ASP A 52 -5.66 -0.91 1.86
N TYR A 53 -6.15 0.14 1.22
CA TYR A 53 -5.29 1.06 0.48
C TYR A 53 -5.43 2.46 1.05
N TYR A 54 -4.31 3.15 1.20
CA TYR A 54 -4.27 4.50 1.75
C TYR A 54 -3.51 5.43 0.82
N PRO A 55 -3.91 6.71 0.75
CA PRO A 55 -3.26 7.66 -0.16
C PRO A 55 -1.92 8.17 0.34
N SER A 56 -1.59 7.96 1.62
CA SER A 56 -0.33 8.45 2.17
C SER A 56 0.10 7.59 3.35
N PRO A 57 1.41 7.59 3.66
CA PRO A 57 1.90 6.89 4.85
C PRO A 57 1.27 7.41 6.13
N LYS A 58 1.03 8.71 6.19
CA LYS A 58 0.45 9.34 7.37
C LYS A 58 -0.92 8.77 7.67
N GLU A 59 -1.75 8.60 6.66
CA GLU A 59 -3.08 8.03 6.85
C GLU A 59 -3.03 6.57 7.24
N ALA A 60 -2.10 5.81 6.67
CA ALA A 60 -1.92 4.42 7.04
C ALA A 60 -1.50 4.29 8.50
N MET A 61 -0.55 5.13 8.94
CA MET A 61 -0.11 5.12 10.33
C MET A 61 -1.23 5.56 11.27
N PHE A 62 -2.01 6.53 10.86
CA PHE A 62 -3.14 7.00 11.65
C PHE A 62 -4.17 5.88 11.85
N ALA A 63 -4.31 5.01 10.87
CA ALA A 63 -5.21 3.86 10.95
C ALA A 63 -4.62 2.70 11.78
N GLY A 64 -3.38 2.83 12.26
CA GLY A 64 -2.76 1.84 13.12
C GLY A 64 -1.75 0.93 12.45
N PHE A 65 -1.41 1.19 11.19
CA PHE A 65 -0.43 0.36 10.49
C PHE A 65 0.98 0.89 10.68
N ARG A 66 1.96 0.00 10.59
CA ARG A 66 3.38 0.34 10.74
C ARG A 66 4.07 0.23 9.38
N PRO A 67 5.12 1.05 9.15
CA PRO A 67 5.85 0.96 7.87
C PRO A 67 6.63 -0.35 7.76
N CYS A 68 6.59 -0.91 6.56
CA CYS A 68 7.33 -2.13 6.24
C CYS A 68 8.83 -1.86 6.32
N LEU A 69 9.57 -2.75 6.97
CA LEU A 69 11.02 -2.58 7.10
C LEU A 69 11.76 -2.97 5.82
N ARG A 70 11.11 -3.73 4.94
CA ARG A 70 11.74 -4.18 3.70
C ARG A 70 11.73 -3.09 2.63
N CYS A 71 10.59 -2.47 2.39
CA CYS A 71 10.49 -1.43 1.36
C CYS A 71 10.61 -0.02 1.91
N ARG A 72 10.51 0.15 3.21
CA ARG A 72 10.65 1.43 3.90
C ARG A 72 9.87 2.56 3.24
N PRO A 73 8.53 2.49 3.30
CA PRO A 73 7.70 3.45 2.56
C PRO A 73 7.83 4.90 3.02
N LEU A 74 8.47 5.14 4.15
CA LEU A 74 8.70 6.49 4.65
C LEU A 74 10.00 7.11 4.16
N GLU A 75 10.80 6.36 3.42
CA GLU A 75 12.10 6.85 2.92
C GLU A 75 12.06 7.13 1.44
#